data_70eb7b1a4356cfc0ce6928e57278026d
#
_entry.id   70eb7b1a4356cfc0ce6928e57278026d
#
_cell.length_a   1.000
_cell.length_b   1.000
_cell.length_c   1.000
_cell.angle_alpha   90.00
_cell.angle_beta   90.00
_cell.angle_gamma   90.00
#
_symmetry.space_group_name_H-M   'P 1'
#
loop_
_entity.id
_entity.type
_entity.pdbx_description
1 polymer ?
#
loop_
_entity_poly.entity_id
_entity_poly.type
_entity_poly.pdbx_seq_one_letter_code
_entity_poly.pdbx_strand_id
1 'polypeptide(L)'
;MRKSSNTYEVIFEIPRRKERLEELEAKLADPGVWKDPVKTREIQSEKSRITDILDSWKKVSSLWDDLQVFLDLAKEDEQAVSADIRETIAALNKNLGAIEKTHVLSGRDDPKSAFLEIHAGAGGLEAQDWAEMLLRMYLRWAEKEGFRARIIDILSDEAAGIKSATIEVEGQWAFGY
;
A
#
# COMPACT_ATOMS: atom_id res chain seq x y z
N MET A 1 -7.26 19.01 -23.08
CA MET A 1 -7.40 18.08 -21.94
C MET A 1 -6.24 17.10 -21.72
N ARG A 2 -5.15 17.14 -22.50
CA ARG A 2 -3.92 16.34 -22.27
C ARG A 2 -3.04 16.77 -21.07
N LYS A 3 -3.40 17.85 -20.36
CA LYS A 3 -2.56 18.40 -19.27
C LYS A 3 -2.67 17.66 -17.93
N SER A 4 -3.75 16.92 -17.65
CA SER A 4 -3.92 16.26 -16.35
C SER A 4 -3.05 15.00 -16.20
N SER A 5 -2.92 14.15 -17.22
CA SER A 5 -2.09 12.94 -17.16
C SER A 5 -0.61 13.29 -16.91
N ASN A 6 -0.11 14.32 -17.59
CA ASN A 6 1.29 14.77 -17.45
C ASN A 6 1.60 15.35 -16.05
N THR A 7 0.61 15.89 -15.34
CA THR A 7 0.80 16.45 -14.00
C THR A 7 1.02 15.34 -12.97
N TYR A 8 0.24 14.25 -13.02
CA TYR A 8 0.40 13.12 -12.12
C TYR A 8 1.68 12.31 -12.41
N GLU A 9 2.08 12.19 -13.69
CA GLU A 9 3.38 11.58 -14.05
C GLU A 9 4.55 12.31 -13.41
N VAL A 10 4.50 13.64 -13.33
CA VAL A 10 5.51 14.47 -12.66
C VAL A 10 5.44 14.31 -11.15
N ILE A 11 4.23 14.34 -10.57
CA ILE A 11 4.04 14.19 -9.11
C ILE A 11 4.58 12.84 -8.63
N PHE A 12 4.29 11.76 -9.35
CA PHE A 12 4.75 10.41 -8.99
C PHE A 12 6.15 10.08 -9.53
N GLU A 13 6.85 11.04 -10.12
CA GLU A 13 8.21 10.88 -10.66
C GLU A 13 8.37 9.66 -11.58
N ILE A 14 7.34 9.33 -12.36
CA ILE A 14 7.30 8.12 -13.19
C ILE A 14 8.53 7.95 -14.11
N PRO A 15 9.00 9.01 -14.84
CA PRO A 15 10.20 8.88 -15.66
C PRO A 15 11.44 8.49 -14.84
N ARG A 16 11.66 9.15 -13.71
CA ARG A 16 12.79 8.87 -12.82
C ARG A 16 12.76 7.45 -12.24
N ARG A 17 11.55 6.95 -11.92
CA ARG A 17 11.37 5.58 -11.44
C ARG A 17 11.68 4.54 -12.51
N LYS A 18 11.36 4.82 -13.79
CA LYS A 18 11.73 3.95 -14.92
C LYS A 18 13.25 3.88 -15.09
N GLU A 19 13.92 5.01 -15.11
CA GLU A 19 15.39 5.08 -15.17
C GLU A 19 16.02 4.30 -14.00
N ARG A 20 15.48 4.49 -12.79
CA ARG A 20 15.95 3.78 -11.60
C ARG A 20 15.75 2.28 -11.69
N LEU A 21 14.64 1.81 -12.26
CA LEU A 21 14.37 0.39 -12.50
C LEU A 21 15.42 -0.22 -13.43
N GLU A 22 15.75 0.46 -14.54
CA GLU A 22 16.76 0.03 -15.48
C GLU A 22 18.16 -0.07 -14.82
N GLU A 23 18.53 0.91 -13.97
CA GLU A 23 19.77 0.84 -13.20
C GLU A 23 19.83 -0.37 -12.24
N LEU A 24 18.71 -0.68 -11.56
CA LEU A 24 18.64 -1.80 -10.65
C LEU A 24 18.69 -3.14 -11.39
N GLU A 25 18.08 -3.21 -12.56
CA GLU A 25 18.14 -4.38 -13.43
C GLU A 25 19.57 -4.61 -13.95
N ALA A 26 20.24 -3.56 -14.38
CA ALA A 26 21.65 -3.63 -14.78
C ALA A 26 22.57 -4.10 -13.64
N LYS A 27 22.30 -3.63 -12.39
CA LYS A 27 23.05 -4.10 -11.21
C LYS A 27 22.79 -5.57 -10.91
N LEU A 28 21.56 -6.05 -11.03
CA LEU A 28 21.22 -7.45 -10.80
C LEU A 28 21.74 -8.38 -11.88
N ALA A 29 22.04 -7.86 -13.08
CA ALA A 29 22.68 -8.60 -14.16
C ALA A 29 24.18 -8.85 -13.91
N ASP A 30 24.83 -8.08 -12.99
CA ASP A 30 26.22 -8.30 -12.62
C ASP A 30 26.32 -9.50 -11.65
N PRO A 31 27.06 -10.59 -12.05
CA PRO A 31 27.26 -11.75 -11.17
C PRO A 31 27.96 -11.40 -9.84
N GLY A 32 28.69 -10.28 -9.79
CA GLY A 32 29.37 -9.82 -8.58
C GLY A 32 28.41 -9.45 -7.44
N VAL A 33 27.22 -8.95 -7.75
CA VAL A 33 26.19 -8.54 -6.79
C VAL A 33 25.67 -9.74 -6.00
N TRP A 34 25.55 -10.90 -6.64
CA TRP A 34 25.02 -12.13 -6.02
C TRP A 34 25.92 -12.73 -4.94
N LYS A 35 27.16 -12.25 -4.83
CA LYS A 35 28.09 -12.67 -3.78
C LYS A 35 27.77 -12.04 -2.42
N ASP A 36 26.97 -10.97 -2.41
CA ASP A 36 26.51 -10.30 -1.18
C ASP A 36 24.99 -10.46 -1.05
N PRO A 37 24.52 -11.42 -0.24
CA PRO A 37 23.08 -11.69 -0.09
C PRO A 37 22.28 -10.50 0.50
N VAL A 38 22.90 -9.68 1.34
CA VAL A 38 22.25 -8.52 1.97
C VAL A 38 22.00 -7.46 0.90
N LYS A 39 23.05 -7.10 0.17
CA LYS A 39 22.95 -6.11 -0.91
C LYS A 39 22.02 -6.56 -2.04
N THR A 40 22.06 -7.85 -2.39
CA THR A 40 21.14 -8.42 -3.40
C THR A 40 19.69 -8.26 -2.95
N ARG A 41 19.38 -8.58 -1.68
CA ARG A 41 18.03 -8.45 -1.14
C ARG A 41 17.56 -7.00 -1.13
N GLU A 42 18.42 -6.05 -0.78
CA GLU A 42 18.10 -4.62 -0.82
C GLU A 42 17.73 -4.16 -2.23
N ILE A 43 18.56 -4.52 -3.23
CA ILE A 43 18.32 -4.18 -4.63
C ILE A 43 17.01 -4.81 -5.15
N GLN A 44 16.77 -6.08 -4.85
CA GLN A 44 15.54 -6.77 -5.23
C GLN A 44 14.30 -6.14 -4.58
N SER A 45 14.39 -5.77 -3.30
CA SER A 45 13.30 -5.10 -2.59
C SER A 45 13.00 -3.72 -3.18
N GLU A 46 14.04 -2.93 -3.52
CA GLU A 46 13.87 -1.64 -4.19
C GLU A 46 13.26 -1.82 -5.58
N LYS A 47 13.74 -2.80 -6.36
CA LYS A 47 13.18 -3.15 -7.67
C LYS A 47 11.70 -3.49 -7.59
N SER A 48 11.32 -4.38 -6.67
CA SER A 48 9.92 -4.79 -6.49
C SER A 48 9.04 -3.58 -6.20
N ARG A 49 9.44 -2.71 -5.28
CA ARG A 49 8.68 -1.50 -4.94
C ARG A 49 8.46 -0.56 -6.13
N ILE A 50 9.51 -0.34 -6.92
CA ILE A 50 9.41 0.52 -8.11
C ILE A 50 8.48 -0.12 -9.14
N THR A 51 8.60 -1.42 -9.36
CA THR A 51 7.74 -2.16 -10.29
C THR A 51 6.27 -2.07 -9.88
N ASP A 52 5.95 -2.27 -8.60
CA ASP A 52 4.58 -2.20 -8.08
C ASP A 52 3.95 -0.80 -8.30
N ILE A 53 4.75 0.27 -8.12
CA ILE A 53 4.31 1.65 -8.36
C ILE A 53 4.05 1.88 -9.86
N LEU A 54 4.97 1.43 -10.72
CA LEU A 54 4.85 1.57 -12.17
C LEU A 54 3.66 0.78 -12.73
N ASP A 55 3.42 -0.42 -12.22
CA ASP A 55 2.28 -1.26 -12.61
C ASP A 55 0.96 -0.64 -12.15
N SER A 56 0.93 -0.09 -10.94
CA SER A 56 -0.24 0.64 -10.44
C SER A 56 -0.52 1.89 -11.28
N TRP A 57 0.52 2.63 -11.66
CA TRP A 57 0.39 3.78 -12.56
C TRP A 57 -0.12 3.36 -13.95
N LYS A 58 0.39 2.26 -14.51
CA LYS A 58 -0.06 1.74 -15.79
C LYS A 58 -1.55 1.40 -15.79
N LYS A 59 -2.06 0.82 -14.69
CA LYS A 59 -3.49 0.55 -14.50
C LYS A 59 -4.31 1.84 -14.50
N VAL A 60 -3.85 2.87 -13.77
CA VAL A 60 -4.53 4.17 -13.72
C VAL A 60 -4.55 4.82 -15.09
N SER A 61 -3.42 4.80 -15.83
CA SER A 61 -3.37 5.32 -17.19
C SER A 61 -4.35 4.61 -18.13
N SER A 62 -4.40 3.27 -18.08
CA SER A 62 -5.35 2.51 -18.90
C SER A 62 -6.80 2.85 -18.59
N LEU A 63 -7.16 2.87 -17.29
CA LEU A 63 -8.51 3.26 -16.87
C LEU A 63 -8.88 4.70 -17.28
N TRP A 64 -7.90 5.60 -17.30
CA TRP A 64 -8.10 6.96 -17.77
C TRP A 64 -8.38 7.01 -19.28
N ASP A 65 -7.64 6.24 -20.06
CA ASP A 65 -7.84 6.14 -21.52
C ASP A 65 -9.21 5.52 -21.83
N ASP A 66 -9.59 4.44 -21.13
CA ASP A 66 -10.90 3.82 -21.25
C ASP A 66 -12.03 4.81 -20.91
N LEU A 67 -11.87 5.59 -19.82
CA LEU A 67 -12.85 6.61 -19.46
C LEU A 67 -13.02 7.66 -20.55
N GLN A 68 -11.95 8.09 -21.22
CA GLN A 68 -12.04 9.02 -22.33
C GLN A 68 -12.83 8.44 -23.50
N VAL A 69 -12.61 7.15 -23.83
CA VAL A 69 -13.38 6.45 -24.86
C VAL A 69 -14.86 6.39 -24.49
N PHE A 70 -15.19 6.01 -23.25
CA PHE A 70 -16.58 5.99 -22.79
C PHE A 70 -17.25 7.36 -22.81
N LEU A 71 -16.52 8.42 -22.45
CA LEU A 71 -17.04 9.79 -22.53
C LEU A 71 -17.27 10.26 -23.96
N ASP A 72 -16.48 9.80 -24.92
CA ASP A 72 -16.71 10.08 -26.33
C ASP A 72 -17.94 9.31 -26.88
N LEU A 73 -18.10 8.04 -26.50
CA LEU A 73 -19.28 7.24 -26.85
C LEU A 73 -20.57 7.78 -26.20
N ALA A 74 -20.49 8.32 -24.98
CA ALA A 74 -21.64 8.92 -24.30
C ALA A 74 -22.23 10.13 -25.05
N LYS A 75 -21.50 10.75 -25.96
CA LYS A 75 -22.03 11.84 -26.82
C LYS A 75 -23.05 11.31 -27.85
N GLU A 76 -22.95 10.02 -28.20
CA GLU A 76 -23.86 9.34 -29.11
C GLU A 76 -25.00 8.65 -28.38
N ASP A 77 -24.71 7.92 -27.31
CA ASP A 77 -25.68 7.24 -26.44
C ASP A 77 -25.19 7.19 -24.99
N GLU A 78 -25.66 8.14 -24.17
CA GLU A 78 -25.28 8.23 -22.75
C GLU A 78 -25.77 7.03 -21.93
N GLN A 79 -26.95 6.49 -22.26
CA GLN A 79 -27.54 5.41 -21.47
C GLN A 79 -26.77 4.11 -21.64
N ALA A 80 -26.24 3.85 -22.85
CA ALA A 80 -25.51 2.63 -23.15
C ALA A 80 -24.20 2.50 -22.35
N VAL A 81 -23.53 3.61 -22.00
CA VAL A 81 -22.21 3.60 -21.36
C VAL A 81 -22.19 4.15 -19.93
N SER A 82 -23.34 4.54 -19.39
CA SER A 82 -23.41 5.17 -18.06
C SER A 82 -22.94 4.26 -16.92
N ALA A 83 -23.16 2.96 -17.03
CA ALA A 83 -22.70 1.99 -16.05
C ALA A 83 -21.18 1.84 -16.11
N ASP A 84 -20.59 1.72 -17.30
CA ASP A 84 -19.16 1.56 -17.53
C ASP A 84 -18.38 2.80 -17.06
N ILE A 85 -18.92 3.99 -17.28
CA ILE A 85 -18.35 5.25 -16.78
C ILE A 85 -18.29 5.25 -15.25
N ARG A 86 -19.36 4.87 -14.56
CA ARG A 86 -19.39 4.83 -13.09
C ARG A 86 -18.40 3.82 -12.52
N GLU A 87 -18.35 2.63 -13.11
CA GLU A 87 -17.44 1.58 -12.70
C GLU A 87 -15.98 2.01 -12.92
N THR A 88 -15.67 2.59 -14.08
CA THR A 88 -14.33 3.08 -14.39
C THR A 88 -13.90 4.21 -13.46
N ILE A 89 -14.80 5.15 -13.13
CA ILE A 89 -14.51 6.21 -12.14
C ILE A 89 -14.26 5.63 -10.75
N ALA A 90 -15.03 4.64 -10.32
CA ALA A 90 -14.84 3.98 -9.03
C ALA A 90 -13.48 3.24 -8.97
N ALA A 91 -13.13 2.55 -10.06
CA ALA A 91 -11.85 1.88 -10.21
C ALA A 91 -10.67 2.88 -10.23
N LEU A 92 -10.79 4.00 -10.94
CA LEU A 92 -9.81 5.08 -10.95
C LEU A 92 -9.57 5.64 -9.55
N ASN A 93 -10.63 6.00 -8.83
CA ASN A 93 -10.52 6.56 -7.48
C ASN A 93 -9.85 5.58 -6.52
N LYS A 94 -10.19 4.28 -6.61
CA LYS A 94 -9.57 3.24 -5.79
C LYS A 94 -8.06 3.11 -6.07
N ASN A 95 -7.66 3.06 -7.34
CA ASN A 95 -6.26 2.87 -7.73
C ASN A 95 -5.43 4.15 -7.47
N LEU A 96 -5.97 5.35 -7.71
CA LEU A 96 -5.31 6.61 -7.36
C LEU A 96 -5.08 6.71 -5.86
N GLY A 97 -6.08 6.43 -5.04
CA GLY A 97 -5.93 6.46 -3.58
C GLY A 97 -4.85 5.48 -3.08
N ALA A 98 -4.67 4.33 -3.73
CA ALA A 98 -3.59 3.39 -3.40
C ALA A 98 -2.20 3.96 -3.74
N ILE A 99 -2.05 4.63 -4.91
CA ILE A 99 -0.78 5.26 -5.30
C ILE A 99 -0.47 6.46 -4.41
N GLU A 100 -1.46 7.29 -4.09
CA GLU A 100 -1.29 8.44 -3.20
C GLU A 100 -0.80 8.02 -1.82
N LYS A 101 -1.38 6.95 -1.25
CA LYS A 101 -0.92 6.39 0.02
C LYS A 101 0.56 5.98 -0.05
N THR A 102 0.96 5.22 -1.06
CA THR A 102 2.37 4.79 -1.22
C THR A 102 3.32 5.94 -1.50
N HIS A 103 2.84 7.04 -2.11
CA HIS A 103 3.67 8.22 -2.34
C HIS A 103 3.92 9.00 -1.03
N VAL A 104 2.93 9.09 -0.16
CA VAL A 104 3.06 9.73 1.17
C VAL A 104 4.00 8.92 2.07
N LEU A 105 3.97 7.58 1.97
CA LEU A 105 4.83 6.67 2.73
C LEU A 105 6.24 6.62 2.09
N SER A 106 7.05 7.66 2.34
CA SER A 106 8.38 7.82 1.74
C SER A 106 9.54 7.54 2.71
N GLY A 107 9.24 7.18 3.96
CA GLY A 107 10.22 6.82 4.97
C GLY A 107 10.97 5.53 4.63
N ARG A 108 12.22 5.44 5.09
CA ARG A 108 13.09 4.27 4.85
C ARG A 108 12.47 2.96 5.34
N ASP A 109 11.73 3.02 6.44
CA ASP A 109 11.17 1.85 7.12
C ASP A 109 9.71 1.60 6.75
N ASP A 110 9.01 2.59 6.16
CA ASP A 110 7.60 2.47 5.77
C ASP A 110 7.25 1.20 4.96
N PRO A 111 8.10 0.73 4.02
CA PRO A 111 7.79 -0.47 3.24
C PRO A 111 7.89 -1.78 4.00
N LYS A 112 8.36 -1.75 5.25
CA LYS A 112 8.59 -2.96 6.05
C LYS A 112 7.31 -3.49 6.70
N SER A 113 7.38 -4.74 7.14
CA SER A 113 6.45 -5.31 8.13
C SER A 113 6.64 -4.63 9.49
N ALA A 114 5.64 -4.71 10.35
CA ALA A 114 5.65 -4.02 11.64
C ALA A 114 5.37 -4.98 12.80
N PHE A 115 5.88 -4.60 13.98
CA PHE A 115 5.37 -5.07 15.25
C PHE A 115 4.54 -3.95 15.86
N LEU A 116 3.32 -4.28 16.27
CA LEU A 116 2.42 -3.37 16.95
C LEU A 116 2.23 -3.84 18.38
N GLU A 117 2.58 -2.99 19.32
CA GLU A 117 2.46 -3.26 20.75
C GLU A 117 1.34 -2.40 21.34
N ILE A 118 0.49 -3.03 22.14
CA ILE A 118 -0.61 -2.39 22.85
C ILE A 118 -0.38 -2.63 24.32
N HIS A 119 -0.39 -1.57 25.11
CA HIS A 119 -0.26 -1.64 26.56
C HIS A 119 -1.42 -0.90 27.23
N ALA A 120 -2.09 -1.53 28.17
CA ALA A 120 -3.07 -0.86 29.00
C ALA A 120 -2.37 0.19 29.88
N GLY A 121 -2.94 1.42 29.91
CA GLY A 121 -2.45 2.48 30.78
C GLY A 121 -2.84 2.27 32.25
N ALA A 122 -2.65 3.30 33.07
CA ALA A 122 -2.91 3.28 34.51
C ALA A 122 -4.42 3.26 34.89
N GLY A 123 -5.33 3.12 33.96
CA GLY A 123 -6.77 3.19 34.15
C GLY A 123 -7.46 1.92 34.72
N GLY A 124 -6.70 0.92 35.20
CA GLY A 124 -7.27 -0.30 35.76
C GLY A 124 -8.06 -1.11 34.71
N LEU A 125 -9.17 -1.74 35.10
CA LEU A 125 -9.98 -2.62 34.24
C LEU A 125 -10.48 -1.91 32.97
N GLU A 126 -10.91 -0.65 33.05
CA GLU A 126 -11.35 0.14 31.90
C GLU A 126 -10.27 0.28 30.84
N ALA A 127 -9.01 0.49 31.26
CA ALA A 127 -7.89 0.60 30.32
C ALA A 127 -7.56 -0.77 29.68
N GLN A 128 -7.74 -1.86 30.40
CA GLN A 128 -7.54 -3.21 29.90
C GLN A 128 -8.60 -3.64 28.89
N ASP A 129 -9.87 -3.29 29.13
CA ASP A 129 -10.96 -3.50 28.18
C ASP A 129 -10.74 -2.67 26.91
N TRP A 130 -10.31 -1.43 27.08
CA TRP A 130 -9.97 -0.56 25.95
C TRP A 130 -8.82 -1.12 25.10
N ALA A 131 -7.77 -1.64 25.75
CA ALA A 131 -6.64 -2.27 25.07
C ALA A 131 -7.10 -3.50 24.26
N GLU A 132 -8.02 -4.32 24.79
CA GLU A 132 -8.60 -5.45 24.07
C GLU A 132 -9.46 -5.00 22.87
N MET A 133 -10.21 -3.91 23.01
CA MET A 133 -10.94 -3.31 21.88
C MET A 133 -9.99 -2.84 20.78
N LEU A 134 -8.87 -2.20 21.13
CA LEU A 134 -7.84 -1.77 20.17
C LEU A 134 -7.19 -2.98 19.49
N LEU A 135 -6.88 -4.05 20.21
CA LEU A 135 -6.37 -5.29 19.64
C LEU A 135 -7.31 -5.80 18.54
N ARG A 136 -8.59 -5.93 18.83
CA ARG A 136 -9.60 -6.36 17.85
C ARG A 136 -9.71 -5.41 16.67
N MET A 137 -9.63 -4.10 16.91
CA MET A 137 -9.66 -3.08 15.86
C MET A 137 -8.48 -3.25 14.88
N TYR A 138 -7.26 -3.38 15.41
CA TYR A 138 -6.07 -3.51 14.57
C TYR A 138 -6.00 -4.84 13.82
N LEU A 139 -6.45 -5.94 14.40
CA LEU A 139 -6.56 -7.22 13.68
C LEU A 139 -7.53 -7.12 12.49
N ARG A 140 -8.70 -6.50 12.67
CA ARG A 140 -9.67 -6.28 11.59
C ARG A 140 -9.15 -5.31 10.54
N TRP A 141 -8.42 -4.27 10.96
CA TRP A 141 -7.78 -3.35 10.03
C TRP A 141 -6.75 -4.07 9.17
N ALA A 142 -5.87 -4.88 9.77
CA ALA A 142 -4.87 -5.64 9.04
C ALA A 142 -5.52 -6.60 8.02
N GLU A 143 -6.58 -7.30 8.40
CA GLU A 143 -7.35 -8.16 7.49
C GLU A 143 -7.94 -7.36 6.31
N LYS A 144 -8.54 -6.20 6.59
CA LYS A 144 -9.15 -5.33 5.57
C LYS A 144 -8.13 -4.77 4.59
N GLU A 145 -6.94 -4.39 5.05
CA GLU A 145 -5.86 -3.91 4.20
C GLU A 145 -5.07 -5.05 3.52
N GLY A 146 -5.41 -6.33 3.82
CA GLY A 146 -4.79 -7.50 3.21
C GLY A 146 -3.46 -7.89 3.84
N PHE A 147 -3.15 -7.39 5.02
CA PHE A 147 -1.98 -7.77 5.79
C PHE A 147 -2.20 -9.10 6.52
N ARG A 148 -1.13 -9.88 6.70
CA ARG A 148 -1.16 -11.04 7.58
C ARG A 148 -0.82 -10.57 9.00
N ALA A 149 -1.78 -10.65 9.91
CA ALA A 149 -1.59 -10.31 11.31
C ALA A 149 -1.55 -11.57 12.18
N ARG A 150 -0.60 -11.63 13.10
CA ARG A 150 -0.43 -12.74 14.06
C ARG A 150 -0.13 -12.17 15.45
N ILE A 151 -0.89 -12.59 16.45
CA ILE A 151 -0.59 -12.30 17.84
C ILE A 151 0.63 -13.13 18.24
N ILE A 152 1.71 -12.46 18.67
CA ILE A 152 2.94 -13.11 19.14
C ILE A 152 2.88 -13.34 20.64
N ASP A 153 2.40 -12.32 21.36
CA ASP A 153 2.29 -12.36 22.80
C ASP A 153 1.01 -11.63 23.23
N ILE A 154 0.40 -12.14 24.31
CA ILE A 154 -0.77 -11.52 24.94
C ILE A 154 -0.75 -11.79 26.43
N LEU A 155 -0.85 -10.74 27.22
CA LEU A 155 -0.97 -10.81 28.66
C LEU A 155 -2.39 -10.37 29.05
N SER A 156 -3.25 -11.35 29.34
CA SER A 156 -4.62 -11.10 29.80
C SER A 156 -4.62 -10.78 31.31
N ASP A 157 -5.66 -10.07 31.76
CA ASP A 157 -5.97 -9.94 33.17
C ASP A 157 -6.97 -11.01 33.60
N GLU A 158 -6.95 -11.40 34.90
CA GLU A 158 -7.87 -12.40 35.44
C GLU A 158 -9.33 -11.90 35.48
N ALA A 159 -9.52 -10.60 35.61
CA ALA A 159 -10.84 -10.00 35.76
C ALA A 159 -11.49 -9.66 34.42
N ALA A 160 -10.81 -8.94 33.53
CA ALA A 160 -11.27 -8.58 32.20
C ALA A 160 -10.16 -7.92 31.36
N GLY A 161 -10.25 -8.04 30.03
CA GLY A 161 -9.39 -7.33 29.09
C GLY A 161 -7.96 -7.84 29.03
N ILE A 162 -7.06 -7.02 28.51
CA ILE A 162 -5.64 -7.34 28.34
C ILE A 162 -4.74 -6.27 28.96
N LYS A 163 -3.64 -6.68 29.57
CA LYS A 163 -2.56 -5.78 30.04
C LYS A 163 -1.66 -5.36 28.90
N SER A 164 -1.33 -6.28 28.01
CA SER A 164 -0.55 -6.02 26.82
C SER A 164 -0.82 -7.05 25.72
N ALA A 165 -0.57 -6.66 24.49
CA ALA A 165 -0.51 -7.56 23.34
C ALA A 165 0.55 -7.08 22.35
N THR A 166 1.23 -8.05 21.72
CA THR A 166 2.16 -7.81 20.60
C THR A 166 1.65 -8.53 19.38
N ILE A 167 1.48 -7.79 18.29
CA ILE A 167 1.02 -8.28 16.99
C ILE A 167 2.16 -8.11 15.99
N GLU A 168 2.51 -9.17 15.27
CA GLU A 168 3.29 -9.07 14.05
C GLU A 168 2.35 -8.80 12.87
N VAL A 169 2.58 -7.73 12.13
CA VAL A 169 1.82 -7.37 10.93
C VAL A 169 2.75 -7.50 9.74
N GLU A 170 2.59 -8.58 8.99
CA GLU A 170 3.39 -8.88 7.80
C GLU A 170 2.71 -8.33 6.55
N GLY A 171 3.44 -7.57 5.79
CA GLY A 171 3.00 -7.02 4.50
C GLY A 171 3.83 -5.84 4.07
N GLN A 172 3.81 -5.59 2.78
CA GLN A 172 4.46 -4.41 2.22
C GLN A 172 3.73 -3.14 2.69
N TRP A 173 4.48 -2.18 3.23
CA TRP A 173 3.98 -0.92 3.79
C TRP A 173 3.28 -1.03 5.15
N ALA A 174 3.26 -2.20 5.80
CA ALA A 174 2.57 -2.36 7.08
C ALA A 174 3.09 -1.42 8.18
N PHE A 175 4.40 -1.05 8.15
CA PHE A 175 4.98 -0.11 9.09
C PHE A 175 4.56 1.34 8.80
N GLY A 176 4.42 1.70 7.53
CA GLY A 176 4.08 3.06 7.13
C GLY A 176 2.60 3.42 7.35
N TYR A 177 1.70 2.41 7.36
CA TYR A 177 0.27 2.60 7.60
C TYR A 177 -0.03 2.88 9.05
#